data_34f9cdcc71dadc90f59c7cb91bd500b4
#
_entry.id   34f9cdcc71dadc90f59c7cb91bd500b4
#
_cell.length_a   1.000
_cell.length_b   1.000
_cell.length_c   1.000
_cell.angle_alpha   90.00
_cell.angle_beta   90.00
_cell.angle_gamma   90.00
#
_symmetry.space_group_name_H-M   'P 1'
#
loop_
_entity.id
_entity.type
_entity.pdbx_description
1 polymer ?
#
loop_
_entity_poly.entity_id
_entity_poly.type
_entity_poly.pdbx_seq_one_letter_code
_entity_poly.pdbx_strand_id
1 'polypeptide(L)'
;LARCLEEIEECGFIRKYNAFGKESKGAVYQLIDNYTLFYFKFIKEADGDVAFWTNSLNTSLQNTWCGYAFERVCLQHIGQIKQALGIGSVSTKQCSWRADVNLLQEDERGAQIDLLIDRKDDTINICEMKWASDSFVIKSDYDMELRNKVTAFVRETQTRKAVHTTMITTYGVKKNMYVDDYQSEVMLDDLFR
;
A
#
# COMPACT_ATOMS: atom_id res chain seq x y z
N LEU A 1 -9.90 25.92 -5.66
CA LEU A 1 -9.08 24.79 -5.21
C LEU A 1 -9.75 23.45 -5.54
N ALA A 2 -11.03 23.19 -5.12
CA ALA A 2 -11.70 21.91 -5.37
C ALA A 2 -11.72 21.53 -6.86
N ARG A 3 -12.15 22.41 -7.74
CA ARG A 3 -12.16 22.19 -9.19
C ARG A 3 -10.77 21.84 -9.75
N CYS A 4 -9.72 22.52 -9.31
CA CYS A 4 -8.34 22.20 -9.76
C CYS A 4 -7.92 20.79 -9.31
N LEU A 5 -8.32 20.37 -8.11
CA LEU A 5 -8.02 19.00 -7.63
C LEU A 5 -8.78 17.96 -8.44
N GLU A 6 -10.04 18.22 -8.79
CA GLU A 6 -10.81 17.32 -9.67
C GLU A 6 -10.17 17.20 -11.06
N GLU A 7 -9.78 18.33 -11.68
CA GLU A 7 -9.11 18.34 -12.97
C GLU A 7 -7.77 17.58 -12.93
N ILE A 8 -6.97 17.73 -11.87
CA ILE A 8 -5.68 17.03 -11.70
C ILE A 8 -5.90 15.53 -11.44
N GLU A 9 -6.99 15.16 -10.73
CA GLU A 9 -7.39 13.77 -10.53
C GLU A 9 -7.84 13.11 -11.83
N GLU A 10 -8.66 13.78 -12.64
CA GLU A 10 -9.09 13.32 -13.96
C GLU A 10 -7.91 13.14 -14.92
N CYS A 11 -6.88 13.96 -14.81
CA CYS A 11 -5.63 13.83 -15.57
C CYS A 11 -4.72 12.69 -15.05
N GLY A 12 -5.05 12.03 -13.94
CA GLY A 12 -4.28 10.92 -13.40
C GLY A 12 -3.01 11.30 -12.64
N PHE A 13 -2.80 12.59 -12.29
CA PHE A 13 -1.65 13.01 -11.50
C PHE A 13 -1.81 12.74 -10.01
N ILE A 14 -3.04 12.87 -9.52
CA ILE A 14 -3.38 12.60 -8.13
C ILE A 14 -4.53 11.61 -8.06
N ARG A 15 -4.67 10.97 -6.91
CA ARG A 15 -5.88 10.23 -6.55
C ARG A 15 -6.45 10.79 -5.25
N LYS A 16 -7.76 10.73 -5.14
CA LYS A 16 -8.51 10.99 -3.92
C LYS A 16 -8.90 9.68 -3.26
N TYR A 17 -8.74 9.59 -1.96
CA TYR A 17 -9.19 8.44 -1.19
C TYR A 17 -9.63 8.86 0.21
N ASN A 18 -10.45 8.03 0.83
CA ASN A 18 -10.98 8.29 2.16
C ASN A 18 -10.32 7.36 3.20
N ALA A 19 -10.24 7.82 4.43
CA ALA A 19 -9.91 6.96 5.55
C ALA A 19 -11.09 6.02 5.87
N PHE A 20 -10.80 4.85 6.39
CA PHE A 20 -11.79 3.86 6.80
C PHE A 20 -12.83 4.49 7.76
N GLY A 21 -14.10 4.23 7.52
CA GLY A 21 -15.21 4.78 8.31
C GLY A 21 -15.55 6.26 8.05
N LYS A 22 -14.83 6.95 7.13
CA LYS A 22 -15.11 8.34 6.77
C LYS A 22 -15.65 8.44 5.34
N GLU A 23 -16.87 8.96 5.16
CA GLU A 23 -17.53 8.97 3.84
C GLU A 23 -17.30 10.25 3.04
N SER A 24 -17.12 11.43 3.66
CA SER A 24 -17.10 12.69 2.93
C SER A 24 -16.21 13.81 3.48
N LYS A 25 -15.83 13.77 4.75
CA LYS A 25 -14.94 14.77 5.35
C LYS A 25 -13.56 14.20 5.60
N GLY A 26 -12.52 14.88 5.10
CA GLY A 26 -11.13 14.46 5.30
C GLY A 26 -10.60 13.55 4.19
N ALA A 27 -11.08 13.74 2.95
CA ALA A 27 -10.46 13.10 1.79
C ALA A 27 -8.98 13.49 1.72
N VAL A 28 -8.15 12.50 1.45
CA VAL A 28 -6.70 12.64 1.27
C VAL A 28 -6.41 12.60 -0.23
N TYR A 29 -5.55 13.51 -0.68
CA TYR A 29 -5.05 13.53 -2.05
C TYR A 29 -3.61 13.06 -2.05
N GLN A 30 -3.28 12.17 -2.95
CA GLN A 30 -1.94 11.62 -3.12
C GLN A 30 -1.48 11.81 -4.56
N LEU A 31 -0.27 12.34 -4.73
CA LEU A 31 0.39 12.38 -6.04
C LEU A 31 0.78 10.94 -6.42
N ILE A 32 0.29 10.47 -7.56
CA ILE A 32 0.45 9.09 -8.03
C ILE A 32 1.20 8.98 -9.35
N ASP A 33 1.43 10.08 -10.05
CA ASP A 33 2.20 10.06 -11.29
C ASP A 33 3.68 9.76 -11.00
N ASN A 34 4.10 8.55 -11.37
CA ASN A 34 5.45 8.08 -11.14
C ASN A 34 6.50 8.88 -11.92
N TYR A 35 6.16 9.38 -13.12
CA TYR A 35 7.10 10.17 -13.91
C TYR A 35 7.38 11.53 -13.26
N THR A 36 6.34 12.25 -12.86
CA THR A 36 6.50 13.55 -12.16
C THR A 36 7.35 13.39 -10.90
N LEU A 37 7.05 12.36 -10.09
CA LEU A 37 7.82 12.08 -8.88
C LEU A 37 9.27 11.72 -9.19
N PHE A 38 9.51 10.90 -10.23
CA PHE A 38 10.85 10.51 -10.67
C PHE A 38 11.64 11.70 -11.21
N TYR A 39 10.98 12.55 -12.00
CA TYR A 39 11.58 13.77 -12.54
C TYR A 39 12.09 14.67 -11.42
N PHE A 40 11.25 15.02 -10.46
CA PHE A 40 11.65 15.89 -9.36
C PHE A 40 12.67 15.27 -8.41
N LYS A 41 12.65 13.95 -8.25
CA LYS A 41 13.56 13.26 -7.34
C LYS A 41 14.94 13.01 -7.94
N PHE A 42 15.01 12.73 -9.23
CA PHE A 42 16.23 12.25 -9.87
C PHE A 42 16.65 13.08 -11.09
N ILE A 43 15.76 13.29 -12.06
CA ILE A 43 16.14 13.91 -13.33
C ILE A 43 16.54 15.37 -13.13
N LYS A 44 15.76 16.11 -12.38
CA LYS A 44 16.01 17.54 -12.10
C LYS A 44 17.36 17.77 -11.41
N GLU A 45 17.76 16.84 -10.55
CA GLU A 45 19.00 16.94 -9.77
C GLU A 45 20.21 16.27 -10.47
N ALA A 46 19.98 15.57 -11.58
CA ALA A 46 21.03 14.83 -12.29
C ALA A 46 22.01 15.71 -13.08
N ASP A 47 21.71 17.01 -13.23
CA ASP A 47 22.53 18.00 -13.91
C ASP A 47 23.11 17.52 -15.26
N GLY A 48 22.29 16.81 -16.05
CA GLY A 48 22.67 16.25 -17.35
C GLY A 48 23.44 14.92 -17.31
N ASP A 49 23.68 14.34 -16.15
CA ASP A 49 24.26 12.98 -16.05
C ASP A 49 23.26 11.93 -16.58
N VAL A 50 23.49 11.43 -17.77
CA VAL A 50 22.67 10.39 -18.41
C VAL A 50 22.78 9.03 -17.73
N ALA A 51 23.81 8.81 -16.94
CA ALA A 51 24.07 7.56 -16.22
C ALA A 51 23.58 7.58 -14.76
N PHE A 52 22.97 8.70 -14.32
CA PHE A 52 22.57 8.89 -12.91
C PHE A 52 21.77 7.71 -12.34
N TRP A 53 20.84 7.14 -13.14
CA TRP A 53 20.02 6.02 -12.70
C TRP A 53 20.83 4.72 -12.55
N THR A 54 21.68 4.42 -13.54
CA THR A 54 22.57 3.26 -13.49
C THR A 54 23.56 3.37 -12.32
N ASN A 55 24.06 4.58 -12.05
CA ASN A 55 24.97 4.83 -10.94
C ASN A 55 24.28 4.74 -9.57
N SER A 56 22.94 4.83 -9.54
CA SER A 56 22.15 4.71 -8.30
C SER A 56 21.72 3.28 -7.98
N LEU A 57 21.99 2.30 -8.82
CA LEU A 57 21.57 0.91 -8.63
C LEU A 57 22.05 0.35 -7.29
N ASN A 58 21.14 -0.36 -6.61
CA ASN A 58 21.37 -0.97 -5.29
C ASN A 58 21.68 0.01 -4.15
N THR A 59 21.50 1.30 -4.34
CA THR A 59 21.61 2.27 -3.26
C THR A 59 20.33 2.27 -2.40
N SER A 60 20.49 2.73 -1.14
CA SER A 60 19.33 2.94 -0.26
C SER A 60 18.30 3.90 -0.86
N LEU A 61 18.76 4.93 -1.59
CA LEU A 61 17.91 5.89 -2.26
C LEU A 61 17.03 5.23 -3.33
N GLN A 62 17.62 4.38 -4.18
CA GLN A 62 16.89 3.65 -5.20
C GLN A 62 15.91 2.66 -4.57
N ASN A 63 16.36 1.88 -3.57
CA ASN A 63 15.50 0.91 -2.89
C ASN A 63 14.28 1.59 -2.25
N THR A 64 14.47 2.73 -1.61
CA THR A 64 13.38 3.54 -1.04
C THR A 64 12.42 4.01 -2.14
N TRP A 65 12.96 4.48 -3.27
CA TRP A 65 12.14 4.87 -4.42
C TRP A 65 11.32 3.71 -4.96
N CYS A 66 11.95 2.56 -5.17
CA CYS A 66 11.26 1.36 -5.67
C CYS A 66 10.12 0.91 -4.75
N GLY A 67 10.31 1.00 -3.43
CA GLY A 67 9.26 0.75 -2.45
C GLY A 67 8.03 1.65 -2.69
N TYR A 68 8.22 2.96 -2.69
CA TYR A 68 7.12 3.90 -2.93
C TYR A 68 6.53 3.81 -4.35
N ALA A 69 7.34 3.52 -5.36
CA ALA A 69 6.84 3.33 -6.72
C ALA A 69 5.97 2.07 -6.81
N PHE A 70 6.39 0.97 -6.17
CA PHE A 70 5.62 -0.27 -6.14
C PHE A 70 4.28 -0.09 -5.43
N GLU A 71 4.22 0.59 -4.29
CA GLU A 71 2.97 0.93 -3.62
C GLU A 71 2.00 1.68 -4.56
N ARG A 72 2.50 2.68 -5.29
CA ARG A 72 1.67 3.43 -6.26
C ARG A 72 1.18 2.55 -7.40
N VAL A 73 2.03 1.68 -7.93
CA VAL A 73 1.63 0.70 -8.97
C VAL A 73 0.52 -0.20 -8.44
N CYS A 74 0.65 -0.77 -7.24
CA CYS A 74 -0.39 -1.57 -6.62
C CYS A 74 -1.72 -0.81 -6.50
N LEU A 75 -1.66 0.44 -6.06
CA LEU A 75 -2.83 1.29 -5.89
C LEU A 75 -3.51 1.70 -7.21
N GLN A 76 -2.79 1.67 -8.32
CA GLN A 76 -3.34 1.86 -9.66
C GLN A 76 -3.96 0.58 -10.24
N HIS A 77 -3.62 -0.60 -9.69
CA HIS A 77 -4.02 -1.92 -10.19
C HIS A 77 -4.94 -2.68 -9.22
N ILE A 78 -5.78 -1.96 -8.45
CA ILE A 78 -6.67 -2.58 -7.46
C ILE A 78 -7.66 -3.57 -8.11
N GLY A 79 -8.07 -3.31 -9.35
CA GLY A 79 -8.91 -4.22 -10.13
C GLY A 79 -8.26 -5.59 -10.31
N GLN A 80 -7.00 -5.60 -10.70
CA GLN A 80 -6.19 -6.82 -10.90
C GLN A 80 -5.89 -7.52 -9.57
N ILE A 81 -5.57 -6.76 -8.52
CA ILE A 81 -5.42 -7.31 -7.17
C ILE A 81 -6.70 -8.06 -6.76
N LYS A 82 -7.88 -7.47 -6.97
CA LYS A 82 -9.15 -8.12 -6.68
C LYS A 82 -9.38 -9.39 -7.51
N GLN A 83 -8.98 -9.38 -8.78
CA GLN A 83 -9.06 -10.57 -9.64
C GLN A 83 -8.14 -11.69 -9.13
N ALA A 84 -6.88 -11.37 -8.82
CA ALA A 84 -5.91 -12.32 -8.26
C ALA A 84 -6.39 -12.93 -6.94
N LEU A 85 -7.08 -12.15 -6.11
CA LEU A 85 -7.69 -12.61 -4.86
C LEU A 85 -9.01 -13.40 -5.06
N GLY A 86 -9.49 -13.54 -6.28
CA GLY A 86 -10.77 -14.20 -6.56
C GLY A 86 -12.00 -13.41 -6.10
N ILE A 87 -11.87 -12.12 -5.84
CA ILE A 87 -12.94 -11.25 -5.35
C ILE A 87 -13.37 -10.18 -6.36
N GLY A 88 -13.06 -10.38 -7.64
CA GLY A 88 -13.37 -9.44 -8.72
C GLY A 88 -14.85 -9.05 -8.83
N SER A 89 -15.76 -9.99 -8.51
CA SER A 89 -17.22 -9.78 -8.52
C SER A 89 -17.79 -9.27 -7.19
N VAL A 90 -16.96 -9.18 -6.13
CA VAL A 90 -17.41 -8.68 -4.83
C VAL A 90 -17.41 -7.16 -4.82
N SER A 91 -18.50 -6.54 -4.38
CA SER A 91 -18.54 -5.10 -4.16
C SER A 91 -17.60 -4.70 -3.02
N THR A 92 -16.74 -3.73 -3.26
CA THR A 92 -15.69 -3.31 -2.31
C THR A 92 -15.59 -1.79 -2.23
N LYS A 93 -15.14 -1.29 -1.08
CA LYS A 93 -14.60 0.07 -0.93
C LYS A 93 -13.10 0.00 -0.67
N GLN A 94 -12.33 0.87 -1.31
CA GLN A 94 -10.90 1.02 -1.04
C GLN A 94 -10.69 2.22 -0.13
N CYS A 95 -9.91 2.04 0.90
CA CYS A 95 -9.60 3.10 1.86
C CYS A 95 -8.22 2.85 2.48
N SER A 96 -7.73 3.84 3.21
CA SER A 96 -6.58 3.71 4.09
C SER A 96 -7.03 3.79 5.54
N TRP A 97 -6.13 3.44 6.45
CA TRP A 97 -6.36 3.63 7.87
C TRP A 97 -5.05 4.03 8.57
N ARG A 98 -5.17 4.85 9.58
CA ARG A 98 -4.07 5.22 10.47
C ARG A 98 -4.59 5.24 11.91
N ALA A 99 -3.82 4.66 12.81
CA ALA A 99 -4.10 4.69 14.23
C ALA A 99 -4.18 6.14 14.75
N ASP A 100 -5.15 6.42 15.60
CA ASP A 100 -5.23 7.71 16.27
C ASP A 100 -4.16 7.79 17.38
N VAL A 101 -3.24 8.74 17.23
CA VAL A 101 -2.14 8.95 18.18
C VAL A 101 -2.64 9.23 19.61
N ASN A 102 -3.88 9.72 19.76
CA ASN A 102 -4.47 9.98 21.06
C ASN A 102 -5.01 8.71 21.75
N LEU A 103 -5.15 7.60 21.00
CA LEU A 103 -5.62 6.32 21.49
C LEU A 103 -4.46 5.32 21.70
N LEU A 104 -3.23 5.71 21.36
CA LEU A 104 -2.04 4.88 21.58
C LEU A 104 -1.70 4.81 23.08
N GLN A 105 -1.38 3.62 23.57
CA GLN A 105 -0.80 3.43 24.89
C GLN A 105 0.69 3.84 24.88
N GLU A 106 1.29 4.10 26.05
CA GLU A 106 2.65 4.65 26.18
C GLU A 106 3.73 3.84 25.42
N ASP A 107 3.54 2.53 25.24
CA ASP A 107 4.46 1.63 24.55
C ASP A 107 4.03 1.25 23.12
N GLU A 108 2.90 1.77 22.64
CA GLU A 108 2.37 1.42 21.31
C GLU A 108 2.97 2.27 20.21
N ARG A 109 3.44 1.59 19.16
CA ARG A 109 3.85 2.25 17.92
C ARG A 109 2.61 2.59 17.07
N GLY A 110 2.59 3.77 16.48
CA GLY A 110 1.57 4.14 15.52
C GLY A 110 1.52 3.13 14.37
N ALA A 111 0.31 2.78 13.92
CA ALA A 111 0.07 1.88 12.81
C ALA A 111 -0.57 2.61 11.64
N GLN A 112 -0.17 2.28 10.42
CA GLN A 112 -0.75 2.79 9.18
C GLN A 112 -0.97 1.65 8.20
N ILE A 113 -2.10 1.68 7.51
CA ILE A 113 -2.45 0.75 6.44
C ILE A 113 -2.79 1.59 5.22
N ASP A 114 -2.01 1.42 4.16
CA ASP A 114 -2.12 2.24 2.95
C ASP A 114 -3.24 1.75 2.03
N LEU A 115 -3.56 0.46 2.08
CA LEU A 115 -4.67 -0.13 1.33
C LEU A 115 -5.46 -1.11 2.19
N LEU A 116 -6.72 -0.77 2.39
CA LEU A 116 -7.77 -1.66 2.87
C LEU A 116 -8.76 -1.93 1.75
N ILE A 117 -9.12 -3.18 1.54
CA ILE A 117 -10.24 -3.57 0.67
C ILE A 117 -11.38 -4.01 1.58
N ASP A 118 -12.31 -3.09 1.83
CA ASP A 118 -13.51 -3.33 2.62
C ASP A 118 -14.58 -3.97 1.74
N ARG A 119 -14.88 -5.24 1.97
CA ARG A 119 -15.75 -6.08 1.17
C ARG A 119 -17.17 -6.11 1.73
N LYS A 120 -18.14 -6.30 0.85
CA LYS A 120 -19.55 -6.44 1.23
C LYS A 120 -19.91 -7.84 1.74
N ASP A 121 -19.03 -8.82 1.62
CA ASP A 121 -19.15 -10.18 2.13
C ASP A 121 -18.51 -10.35 3.53
N ASP A 122 -18.59 -9.31 4.35
CA ASP A 122 -18.16 -9.27 5.74
C ASP A 122 -16.68 -9.59 5.98
N THR A 123 -15.83 -9.26 5.00
CA THR A 123 -14.38 -9.40 5.09
C THR A 123 -13.67 -8.07 4.80
N ILE A 124 -12.54 -7.84 5.42
CA ILE A 124 -11.61 -6.75 5.13
C ILE A 124 -10.25 -7.34 4.82
N ASN A 125 -9.69 -7.02 3.65
CA ASN A 125 -8.29 -7.32 3.37
C ASN A 125 -7.42 -6.12 3.78
N ILE A 126 -6.50 -6.33 4.71
CA ILE A 126 -5.38 -5.44 5.03
C ILE A 126 -4.26 -5.79 4.05
N CYS A 127 -3.97 -4.90 3.12
CA CYS A 127 -2.97 -5.14 2.09
C CYS A 127 -1.65 -4.48 2.46
N GLU A 128 -0.61 -5.30 2.60
CA GLU A 128 0.77 -4.86 2.81
C GLU A 128 1.55 -4.99 1.51
N MET A 129 1.98 -3.86 0.98
CA MET A 129 2.69 -3.77 -0.30
C MET A 129 4.20 -3.67 -0.03
N LYS A 130 4.99 -4.64 -0.52
CA LYS A 130 6.44 -4.69 -0.29
C LYS A 130 7.20 -4.95 -1.58
N TRP A 131 8.02 -3.96 -1.96
CA TRP A 131 9.00 -4.17 -3.00
C TRP A 131 10.23 -4.89 -2.45
N ALA A 132 10.71 -5.86 -3.19
CA ALA A 132 11.98 -6.54 -2.93
C ALA A 132 12.62 -6.91 -4.27
N SER A 133 13.95 -7.03 -4.31
CA SER A 133 14.70 -7.47 -5.50
C SER A 133 14.69 -8.99 -5.70
N ASP A 134 14.13 -9.72 -4.73
CA ASP A 134 13.92 -11.18 -4.72
C ASP A 134 12.70 -11.48 -3.85
N SER A 135 12.37 -12.74 -3.59
CA SER A 135 11.26 -13.14 -2.72
C SER A 135 11.35 -12.43 -1.35
N PHE A 136 10.23 -11.85 -0.93
CA PHE A 136 10.18 -11.11 0.33
C PHE A 136 10.26 -12.05 1.53
N VAL A 137 11.13 -11.76 2.48
CA VAL A 137 11.31 -12.57 3.69
C VAL A 137 10.66 -11.88 4.88
N ILE A 138 9.58 -12.47 5.42
CA ILE A 138 9.01 -12.04 6.69
C ILE A 138 9.97 -12.46 7.80
N LYS A 139 10.46 -11.47 8.56
CA LYS A 139 11.29 -11.67 9.75
C LYS A 139 10.45 -11.44 11.00
N SER A 140 10.95 -11.88 12.15
CA SER A 140 10.27 -11.76 13.45
C SER A 140 9.76 -10.34 13.74
N ASP A 141 10.58 -9.33 13.53
CA ASP A 141 10.21 -7.94 13.82
C ASP A 141 9.06 -7.45 12.92
N TYR A 142 9.10 -7.88 11.64
CA TYR A 142 8.07 -7.53 10.67
C TYR A 142 6.76 -8.30 10.92
N ASP A 143 6.84 -9.57 11.31
CA ASP A 143 5.68 -10.34 11.76
C ASP A 143 4.97 -9.65 12.93
N MET A 144 5.74 -9.23 13.94
CA MET A 144 5.20 -8.51 15.08
C MET A 144 4.54 -7.18 14.64
N GLU A 145 5.13 -6.47 13.68
CA GLU A 145 4.54 -5.25 13.11
C GLU A 145 3.19 -5.54 12.43
N LEU A 146 3.09 -6.61 11.61
CA LEU A 146 1.85 -7.02 10.96
C LEU A 146 0.75 -7.33 11.98
N ARG A 147 1.06 -8.13 12.99
CA ARG A 147 0.11 -8.47 14.07
C ARG A 147 -0.34 -7.24 14.84
N ASN A 148 0.57 -6.33 15.14
CA ASN A 148 0.25 -5.08 15.82
C ASN A 148 -0.68 -4.20 14.96
N LYS A 149 -0.46 -4.10 13.65
CA LYS A 149 -1.36 -3.36 12.74
C LYS A 149 -2.77 -3.93 12.76
N VAL A 150 -2.92 -5.25 12.64
CA VAL A 150 -4.23 -5.92 12.69
C VAL A 150 -4.91 -5.69 14.03
N THR A 151 -4.19 -5.87 15.13
CA THR A 151 -4.72 -5.70 16.49
C THR A 151 -5.19 -4.27 16.71
N ALA A 152 -4.37 -3.27 16.37
CA ALA A 152 -4.71 -1.86 16.50
C ALA A 152 -5.93 -1.50 15.64
N PHE A 153 -5.97 -1.98 14.38
CA PHE A 153 -7.09 -1.75 13.49
C PHE A 153 -8.41 -2.30 14.05
N VAL A 154 -8.42 -3.56 14.47
CA VAL A 154 -9.63 -4.21 15.01
C VAL A 154 -10.07 -3.51 16.30
N ARG A 155 -9.15 -3.19 17.19
CA ARG A 155 -9.44 -2.51 18.46
C ARG A 155 -10.06 -1.14 18.24
N GLU A 156 -9.47 -0.30 17.37
CA GLU A 156 -9.93 1.07 17.18
C GLU A 156 -11.20 1.17 16.34
N THR A 157 -11.34 0.32 15.33
CA THR A 157 -12.52 0.35 14.45
C THR A 157 -13.71 -0.42 15.01
N GLN A 158 -13.48 -1.30 15.97
CA GLN A 158 -14.50 -2.20 16.52
C GLN A 158 -15.23 -3.00 15.43
N THR A 159 -14.52 -3.29 14.34
CA THR A 159 -15.11 -4.02 13.21
C THR A 159 -15.51 -5.44 13.63
N ARG A 160 -16.65 -5.90 13.11
CA ARG A 160 -17.13 -7.28 13.27
C ARG A 160 -16.81 -8.15 12.06
N LYS A 161 -16.25 -7.56 11.00
CA LYS A 161 -15.86 -8.28 9.80
C LYS A 161 -14.62 -9.13 10.06
N ALA A 162 -14.50 -10.24 9.32
CA ALA A 162 -13.26 -11.00 9.28
C ALA A 162 -12.13 -10.12 8.70
N VAL A 163 -10.96 -10.13 9.32
CA VAL A 163 -9.80 -9.36 8.86
C VAL A 163 -8.75 -10.33 8.33
N HIS A 164 -8.39 -10.17 7.07
CA HIS A 164 -7.39 -10.97 6.38
C HIS A 164 -6.19 -10.09 6.02
N THR A 165 -5.00 -10.52 6.35
CA THR A 165 -3.76 -9.90 5.86
C THR A 165 -3.46 -10.43 4.47
N THR A 166 -3.18 -9.52 3.54
CA THR A 166 -2.81 -9.81 2.15
C THR A 166 -1.44 -9.23 1.88
N MET A 167 -0.48 -10.09 1.53
CA MET A 167 0.83 -9.64 1.08
C MET A 167 0.80 -9.36 -0.41
N ILE A 168 1.25 -8.18 -0.82
CA ILE A 168 1.43 -7.82 -2.24
C ILE A 168 2.91 -7.54 -2.44
N THR A 169 3.59 -8.38 -3.22
CA THR A 169 5.05 -8.32 -3.33
C THR A 169 5.51 -8.42 -4.78
N THR A 170 6.76 -8.06 -5.05
CA THR A 170 7.32 -8.17 -6.39
C THR A 170 7.49 -9.63 -6.84
N TYR A 171 8.04 -10.50 -5.99
CA TYR A 171 8.46 -11.88 -6.35
C TYR A 171 7.91 -12.95 -5.40
N GLY A 172 6.85 -12.64 -4.68
CA GLY A 172 6.27 -13.55 -3.70
C GLY A 172 6.95 -13.49 -2.33
N VAL A 173 6.34 -14.16 -1.37
CA VAL A 173 6.85 -14.27 0.00
C VAL A 173 7.59 -15.60 0.15
N LYS A 174 8.83 -15.55 0.65
CA LYS A 174 9.61 -16.74 0.94
C LYS A 174 8.98 -17.53 2.08
N LYS A 175 8.64 -18.78 1.83
CA LYS A 175 8.07 -19.67 2.85
C LYS A 175 9.03 -19.86 4.01
N ASN A 176 8.57 -19.56 5.21
CA ASN A 176 9.26 -19.74 6.46
C ASN A 176 8.24 -20.00 7.59
N MET A 177 8.65 -19.91 8.86
CA MET A 177 7.77 -20.15 10.00
C MET A 177 6.64 -19.10 10.19
N TYR A 178 6.65 -18.01 9.43
CA TYR A 178 5.65 -16.93 9.49
C TYR A 178 4.65 -16.99 8.34
N VAL A 179 4.59 -18.10 7.59
CA VAL A 179 3.71 -18.25 6.42
C VAL A 179 2.22 -18.18 6.77
N ASP A 180 1.88 -18.51 8.01
CA ASP A 180 0.48 -18.49 8.49
C ASP A 180 0.02 -17.10 8.96
N ASP A 181 0.90 -16.10 8.93
CA ASP A 181 0.60 -14.73 9.39
C ASP A 181 -0.12 -13.88 8.35
N TYR A 182 -0.25 -14.38 7.11
CA TYR A 182 -1.06 -13.78 6.07
C TYR A 182 -1.94 -14.84 5.38
N GLN A 183 -3.14 -14.43 4.95
CA GLN A 183 -4.13 -15.33 4.38
C GLN A 183 -4.11 -15.38 2.85
N SER A 184 -3.51 -14.38 2.21
CA SER A 184 -3.46 -14.30 0.75
C SER A 184 -2.22 -13.53 0.27
N GLU A 185 -1.84 -13.84 -0.96
CA GLU A 185 -0.67 -13.27 -1.62
C GLU A 185 -1.00 -12.87 -3.05
N VAL A 186 -0.45 -11.74 -3.50
CA VAL A 186 -0.51 -11.24 -4.87
C VAL A 186 0.90 -10.85 -5.28
N MET A 187 1.31 -11.23 -6.47
CA MET A 187 2.62 -10.87 -7.02
C MET A 187 2.49 -9.76 -8.07
N LEU A 188 3.62 -9.08 -8.35
CA LEU A 188 3.69 -8.04 -9.38
C LEU A 188 3.13 -8.53 -10.72
N ASP A 189 3.44 -9.75 -11.14
CA ASP A 189 2.97 -10.33 -12.40
C ASP A 189 1.44 -10.42 -12.48
N ASP A 190 0.75 -10.58 -11.36
CA ASP A 190 -0.72 -10.64 -11.32
C ASP A 190 -1.37 -9.28 -11.62
N LEU A 191 -0.63 -8.19 -11.48
CA LEU A 191 -1.13 -6.84 -11.77
C LEU A 191 -1.25 -6.57 -13.27
N PHE A 192 -0.64 -7.40 -14.12
CA PHE A 192 -0.57 -7.22 -15.58
C PHE A 192 -1.22 -8.37 -16.37
N ARG A 193 -2.06 -9.15 -15.71
CA ARG A 193 -2.84 -10.25 -16.33
C ARG A 193 -4.30 -9.87 -16.53
#